data_0c12fd4cdc99b2c84366114d4e0b63e1
#
_entry.id   0c12fd4cdc99b2c84366114d4e0b63e1
#
_cell.length_a   1.000
_cell.length_b   1.000
_cell.length_c   1.000
_cell.angle_alpha   90.00
_cell.angle_beta   90.00
_cell.angle_gamma   90.00
#
_symmetry.space_group_name_H-M   'P 1'
#
loop_
_entity.id
_entity.type
_entity.pdbx_description
1 polymer ?
#
loop_
_entity_poly.entity_id
_entity_poly.type
_entity_poly.pdbx_seq_one_letter_code
_entity_poly.pdbx_strand_id
1 'polypeptide(L)'
;EWNKPEDVKKVIVKLYKKDKLEGVVFVGDIPIPMLRKAQHMTSAFKMDEKNNDWRDSSVPSDRFYDDFDLQFDFLKQDSVENNFFYYNLAIKSPQQIRCDIYSARVKAVDNGEEPHAQISRYFKKVVAEHQINNKLDQFFSYTGDGSYSNSLTAWTPETFTIREQMPGVFDKEGRARFIRYNFSDYPKDDVINMLKRTDLDLSIFHEHGMPERQYLSGSPATNRWNAHVDAMKYYYRGLARRKQNNKKSFDEMLDMMKNTYGLDTTWIAGYDDPKVIAEDSLLDLRTGIILSEVTEFKPNSRMVIFDACYNGDFREKDYIAGRYIMSEGKCVTTFANSVNVLQDKMANEMLGLL
;
A
#
# COMPACT_ATOMS: atom_id res chain seq x y z
N GLU A 1 20.37 8.92 -24.00
CA GLU A 1 20.44 8.88 -22.54
C GLU A 1 19.04 8.89 -21.97
N TRP A 2 18.78 8.06 -20.97
CA TRP A 2 17.43 7.84 -20.39
C TRP A 2 17.25 8.64 -19.08
N ASN A 3 17.89 9.81 -18.99
CA ASN A 3 17.98 10.57 -17.75
C ASN A 3 16.79 11.50 -17.50
N LYS A 4 15.90 11.65 -18.50
CA LYS A 4 14.73 12.52 -18.40
C LYS A 4 13.47 11.78 -18.80
N PRO A 5 12.35 12.02 -18.11
CA PRO A 5 11.08 11.41 -18.44
C PRO A 5 10.66 11.58 -19.91
N GLU A 6 10.89 12.76 -20.49
CA GLU A 6 10.52 13.04 -21.88
C GLU A 6 11.27 12.15 -22.89
N ASP A 7 12.52 11.82 -22.62
CA ASP A 7 13.31 10.98 -23.53
C ASP A 7 12.84 9.53 -23.47
N VAL A 8 12.49 9.05 -22.27
CA VAL A 8 11.85 7.75 -22.10
C VAL A 8 10.50 7.70 -22.83
N LYS A 9 9.62 8.72 -22.61
CA LYS A 9 8.30 8.80 -23.27
C LYS A 9 8.44 8.81 -24.80
N LYS A 10 9.40 9.57 -25.36
CA LYS A 10 9.66 9.62 -26.83
C LYS A 10 9.93 8.23 -27.40
N VAL A 11 10.74 7.42 -26.71
CA VAL A 11 11.05 6.04 -27.17
C VAL A 11 9.80 5.16 -27.11
N ILE A 12 9.05 5.22 -26.02
CA ILE A 12 7.80 4.46 -25.85
C ILE A 12 6.81 4.79 -26.98
N VAL A 13 6.55 6.09 -27.21
CA VAL A 13 5.64 6.56 -28.28
C VAL A 13 6.13 6.13 -29.67
N LYS A 14 7.45 6.15 -29.91
CA LYS A 14 8.03 5.67 -31.18
C LYS A 14 7.77 4.17 -31.40
N LEU A 15 7.97 3.35 -30.37
CA LEU A 15 7.73 1.91 -30.40
C LEU A 15 6.22 1.62 -30.56
N TYR A 16 5.37 2.34 -29.83
CA TYR A 16 3.92 2.23 -29.95
C TYR A 16 3.44 2.45 -31.39
N LYS A 17 3.91 3.55 -32.04
CA LYS A 17 3.53 3.87 -33.42
C LYS A 17 4.09 2.89 -34.45
N LYS A 18 5.32 2.40 -34.23
CA LYS A 18 6.01 1.54 -35.18
C LYS A 18 5.66 0.05 -35.01
N ASP A 19 5.69 -0.42 -33.77
CA ASP A 19 5.71 -1.83 -33.44
C ASP A 19 4.44 -2.28 -32.69
N LYS A 20 3.45 -1.39 -32.51
CA LYS A 20 2.18 -1.61 -31.79
C LYS A 20 2.40 -2.10 -30.36
N LEU A 21 3.30 -1.41 -29.63
CA LEU A 21 3.60 -1.72 -28.25
C LEU A 21 2.33 -1.70 -27.38
N GLU A 22 2.07 -2.76 -26.64
CA GLU A 22 0.90 -2.89 -25.77
C GLU A 22 1.20 -2.47 -24.32
N GLY A 23 2.46 -2.51 -23.91
CA GLY A 23 2.84 -2.16 -22.56
C GLY A 23 4.34 -1.97 -22.37
N VAL A 24 4.71 -1.46 -21.20
CA VAL A 24 6.10 -1.23 -20.80
C VAL A 24 6.34 -1.68 -19.36
N VAL A 25 7.47 -2.32 -19.12
CA VAL A 25 7.95 -2.63 -17.77
C VAL A 25 9.24 -1.84 -17.53
N PHE A 26 9.20 -0.94 -16.57
CA PHE A 26 10.36 -0.15 -16.15
C PHE A 26 11.19 -0.94 -15.15
N VAL A 27 12.45 -1.22 -15.47
CA VAL A 27 13.35 -2.03 -14.65
C VAL A 27 14.46 -1.16 -14.07
N GLY A 28 14.58 -1.15 -12.75
CA GLY A 28 15.55 -0.31 -12.03
C GLY A 28 15.07 1.11 -11.75
N ASP A 29 16.02 2.04 -11.59
CA ASP A 29 15.75 3.43 -11.23
C ASP A 29 15.44 4.28 -12.45
N ILE A 30 14.26 4.14 -12.99
CA ILE A 30 13.74 4.97 -14.08
C ILE A 30 13.23 6.31 -13.51
N PRO A 31 13.43 7.44 -14.19
CA PRO A 31 12.93 8.75 -13.75
C PRO A 31 11.48 8.72 -13.30
N ILE A 32 11.17 9.43 -12.23
CA ILE A 32 9.85 9.47 -11.61
C ILE A 32 9.19 10.82 -11.90
N PRO A 33 8.16 10.84 -12.74
CA PRO A 33 7.34 12.04 -12.91
C PRO A 33 6.50 12.28 -11.66
N MET A 34 6.66 13.46 -11.07
CA MET A 34 5.98 13.95 -9.88
C MET A 34 4.90 14.96 -10.32
N LEU A 35 3.65 14.50 -10.40
CA LEU A 35 2.56 15.25 -11.02
C LEU A 35 1.83 16.13 -10.00
N ARG A 36 1.68 17.40 -10.35
CA ARG A 36 0.94 18.44 -9.61
C ARG A 36 -0.27 18.88 -10.41
N LYS A 37 -1.26 19.47 -9.75
CA LYS A 37 -2.54 19.89 -10.36
C LYS A 37 -3.31 18.74 -11.03
N ALA A 38 -3.01 17.51 -10.64
CA ALA A 38 -3.60 16.28 -11.17
C ALA A 38 -4.41 15.50 -10.12
N GLN A 39 -4.51 16.02 -8.89
CA GLN A 39 -5.14 15.30 -7.77
C GLN A 39 -6.59 14.89 -8.06
N HIS A 40 -7.35 15.70 -8.81
CA HIS A 40 -8.74 15.41 -9.17
C HIS A 40 -8.91 14.21 -10.10
N MET A 41 -7.84 13.72 -10.72
CA MET A 41 -7.82 12.50 -11.54
C MET A 41 -7.36 11.26 -10.76
N THR A 42 -7.18 11.36 -9.45
CA THR A 42 -6.63 10.31 -8.61
C THR A 42 -7.46 10.13 -7.35
N SER A 43 -7.25 9.05 -6.62
CA SER A 43 -7.76 8.86 -5.26
C SER A 43 -6.90 9.55 -4.18
N ALA A 44 -5.89 10.33 -4.57
CA ALA A 44 -5.01 11.04 -3.64
C ALA A 44 -5.78 11.95 -2.69
N PHE A 45 -5.39 11.96 -1.42
CA PHE A 45 -6.11 12.62 -0.33
C PHE A 45 -5.15 13.40 0.57
N LYS A 46 -5.62 14.53 1.12
CA LYS A 46 -4.85 15.44 1.99
C LYS A 46 -3.58 16.00 1.32
N MET A 47 -3.60 16.22 0.03
CA MET A 47 -2.53 16.88 -0.70
C MET A 47 -2.83 18.38 -0.79
N ASP A 48 -2.07 19.20 -0.04
CA ASP A 48 -2.15 20.66 -0.13
C ASP A 48 -0.92 21.20 -0.84
N GLU A 49 -1.05 21.48 -2.12
CA GLU A 49 0.03 22.00 -2.97
C GLU A 49 0.57 23.38 -2.53
N LYS A 50 -0.13 24.09 -1.63
CA LYS A 50 0.29 25.42 -1.15
C LYS A 50 1.21 25.32 0.07
N ASN A 51 0.91 24.38 0.98
CA ASN A 51 1.48 24.33 2.31
C ASN A 51 2.43 23.15 2.54
N ASN A 52 2.42 22.15 1.65
CA ASN A 52 3.21 20.96 1.80
C ASN A 52 4.49 20.99 0.96
N ASP A 53 5.44 20.19 1.37
CA ASP A 53 6.62 19.88 0.57
C ASP A 53 6.22 19.40 -0.83
N TRP A 54 7.05 19.67 -1.83
CA TRP A 54 6.77 19.28 -3.21
C TRP A 54 6.72 17.76 -3.38
N ARG A 55 7.51 17.03 -2.62
CA ARG A 55 7.49 15.57 -2.61
C ARG A 55 6.15 15.06 -2.10
N ASP A 56 5.66 15.61 -0.99
CA ASP A 56 4.42 15.16 -0.33
C ASP A 56 3.16 15.67 -1.04
N SER A 57 3.28 16.77 -1.79
CA SER A 57 2.17 17.39 -2.52
C SER A 57 2.12 17.05 -4.01
N SER A 58 2.91 16.06 -4.46
CA SER A 58 2.92 15.59 -5.85
C SER A 58 2.61 14.10 -5.91
N VAL A 59 1.89 13.68 -6.96
CA VAL A 59 1.60 12.27 -7.22
C VAL A 59 2.68 11.69 -8.12
N PRO A 60 3.49 10.72 -7.65
CA PRO A 60 4.39 9.97 -8.53
C PRO A 60 3.56 9.08 -9.44
N SER A 61 3.71 9.20 -10.76
CA SER A 61 2.81 8.49 -11.65
C SER A 61 3.40 8.17 -13.02
N ASP A 62 3.27 6.92 -13.41
CA ASP A 62 3.65 6.43 -14.74
C ASP A 62 2.62 6.79 -15.82
N ARG A 63 1.47 7.40 -15.46
CA ARG A 63 0.53 8.02 -16.43
C ARG A 63 1.21 9.04 -17.33
N PHE A 64 2.32 9.59 -16.89
CA PHE A 64 3.18 10.40 -17.73
C PHE A 64 3.70 9.64 -18.97
N TYR A 65 3.99 8.35 -18.82
CA TYR A 65 4.61 7.52 -19.85
C TYR A 65 3.61 6.76 -20.71
N ASP A 66 2.48 6.37 -20.16
CA ASP A 66 1.55 5.40 -20.75
C ASP A 66 0.21 5.99 -21.22
N ASP A 67 -0.05 7.25 -20.88
CA ASP A 67 -1.13 8.07 -21.44
C ASP A 67 -0.51 9.14 -22.35
N PHE A 68 -0.70 8.99 -23.66
CA PHE A 68 -0.02 9.85 -24.64
C PHE A 68 -0.78 11.15 -24.91
N ASP A 69 -2.04 11.23 -24.52
CA ASP A 69 -2.89 12.41 -24.70
C ASP A 69 -2.66 13.44 -23.57
N LEU A 70 -2.22 13.00 -22.39
CA LEU A 70 -1.94 13.89 -21.29
C LEU A 70 -0.73 14.80 -21.58
N GLN A 71 -0.93 16.10 -21.32
CA GLN A 71 0.07 17.14 -21.52
C GLN A 71 0.55 17.68 -20.17
N PHE A 72 1.85 17.85 -20.05
CA PHE A 72 2.48 18.27 -18.81
C PHE A 72 3.47 19.42 -19.04
N ASP A 73 3.43 20.41 -18.15
CA ASP A 73 4.38 21.51 -18.11
C ASP A 73 5.49 21.19 -17.11
N PHE A 74 6.72 21.07 -17.59
CA PHE A 74 7.89 20.84 -16.73
C PHE A 74 8.13 22.02 -15.78
N LEU A 75 8.39 21.72 -14.52
CA LEU A 75 8.64 22.71 -13.47
C LEU A 75 10.12 22.71 -13.04
N LYS A 76 10.60 21.58 -12.54
CA LYS A 76 11.98 21.40 -12.08
C LYS A 76 12.34 19.92 -11.95
N GLN A 77 13.63 19.63 -11.93
CA GLN A 77 14.17 18.40 -11.35
C GLN A 77 14.47 18.65 -9.87
N ASP A 78 14.30 17.63 -9.03
CA ASP A 78 14.69 17.74 -7.64
C ASP A 78 16.21 17.87 -7.49
N SER A 79 16.66 18.67 -6.53
CA SER A 79 18.09 18.90 -6.31
C SER A 79 18.75 17.87 -5.39
N VAL A 80 17.96 17.12 -4.63
CA VAL A 80 18.40 16.08 -3.70
C VAL A 80 18.15 14.70 -4.30
N GLU A 81 16.90 14.46 -4.70
CA GLU A 81 16.47 13.22 -5.35
C GLU A 81 16.51 13.40 -6.88
N ASN A 82 17.69 13.29 -7.47
CA ASN A 82 17.92 13.54 -8.90
C ASN A 82 17.03 12.75 -9.87
N ASN A 83 16.31 11.74 -9.35
CA ASN A 83 15.38 10.93 -10.12
C ASN A 83 13.93 11.47 -10.12
N PHE A 84 13.62 12.55 -9.37
CA PHE A 84 12.31 13.18 -9.32
C PHE A 84 12.22 14.38 -10.25
N PHE A 85 11.19 14.38 -11.10
CA PHE A 85 10.93 15.43 -12.07
C PHE A 85 9.52 15.96 -11.90
N TYR A 86 9.36 17.21 -11.52
CA TYR A 86 8.06 17.82 -11.20
C TYR A 86 7.42 18.44 -12.42
N TYR A 87 6.14 18.16 -12.58
CA TYR A 87 5.30 18.67 -13.67
C TYR A 87 3.95 19.15 -13.15
N ASN A 88 3.38 20.19 -13.78
CA ASN A 88 1.96 20.45 -13.69
C ASN A 88 1.23 19.72 -14.81
N LEU A 89 0.04 19.19 -14.51
CA LEU A 89 -0.92 18.87 -15.56
C LEU A 89 -1.28 20.19 -16.28
N ALA A 90 -1.05 20.26 -17.59
CA ALA A 90 -1.29 21.47 -18.36
C ALA A 90 -2.80 21.79 -18.41
N ILE A 91 -3.17 23.05 -18.37
CA ILE A 91 -4.58 23.51 -18.38
C ILE A 91 -5.34 22.98 -19.60
N LYS A 92 -4.66 22.82 -20.73
CA LYS A 92 -5.26 22.32 -21.99
C LYS A 92 -5.21 20.80 -22.12
N SER A 93 -4.62 20.11 -21.16
CA SER A 93 -4.58 18.64 -21.14
C SER A 93 -5.99 18.08 -20.97
N PRO A 94 -6.28 16.89 -21.51
CA PRO A 94 -7.43 16.12 -21.05
C PRO A 94 -7.42 16.01 -19.51
N GLN A 95 -8.61 16.11 -18.92
CA GLN A 95 -8.81 16.01 -17.46
C GLN A 95 -9.35 14.62 -17.09
N GLN A 96 -8.93 13.61 -17.84
CA GLN A 96 -9.36 12.23 -17.72
C GLN A 96 -8.20 11.33 -18.13
N ILE A 97 -7.97 10.27 -17.40
CA ILE A 97 -6.94 9.25 -17.70
C ILE A 97 -7.49 8.28 -18.74
N ARG A 98 -6.72 8.07 -19.82
CA ARG A 98 -6.99 7.08 -20.87
C ARG A 98 -5.66 6.47 -21.34
N CYS A 99 -5.22 5.47 -20.62
CA CYS A 99 -3.94 4.85 -20.94
C CYS A 99 -3.96 4.20 -22.32
N ASP A 100 -2.95 4.50 -23.15
CA ASP A 100 -2.76 3.89 -24.48
C ASP A 100 -2.12 2.51 -24.37
N ILE A 101 -1.32 2.31 -23.31
CA ILE A 101 -0.59 1.07 -23.03
C ILE A 101 -0.63 0.80 -21.52
N TYR A 102 -0.35 -0.44 -21.11
CA TYR A 102 -0.13 -0.73 -19.68
C TYR A 102 1.31 -0.40 -19.27
N SER A 103 1.51 -0.12 -17.99
CA SER A 103 2.86 0.09 -17.41
C SER A 103 3.00 -0.60 -16.07
N ALA A 104 4.24 -1.01 -15.76
CA ALA A 104 4.62 -1.55 -14.47
C ALA A 104 6.06 -1.19 -14.12
N ARG A 105 6.41 -1.23 -12.82
CA ARG A 105 7.77 -1.03 -12.33
C ARG A 105 8.31 -2.26 -11.62
N VAL A 106 9.57 -2.58 -11.89
CA VAL A 106 10.37 -3.58 -11.18
C VAL A 106 11.60 -2.88 -10.61
N LYS A 107 11.52 -2.52 -9.33
CA LYS A 107 12.60 -1.82 -8.61
C LYS A 107 13.08 -2.69 -7.45
N ALA A 108 14.38 -2.87 -7.34
CA ALA A 108 14.99 -3.51 -6.18
C ALA A 108 14.73 -2.69 -4.91
N VAL A 109 14.67 -3.37 -3.77
CA VAL A 109 14.45 -2.76 -2.45
C VAL A 109 15.72 -2.83 -1.61
N ASP A 110 15.86 -1.91 -0.66
CA ASP A 110 17.02 -1.87 0.24
C ASP A 110 16.87 -2.90 1.38
N ASN A 111 17.12 -4.16 1.05
CA ASN A 111 17.09 -5.28 2.00
C ASN A 111 18.47 -5.85 2.32
N GLY A 112 19.53 -5.16 1.92
CA GLY A 112 20.91 -5.60 2.07
C GLY A 112 21.41 -6.55 0.98
N GLU A 113 20.56 -6.95 0.02
CA GLU A 113 20.94 -7.76 -1.14
C GLU A 113 21.26 -6.85 -2.34
N GLU A 114 22.19 -7.29 -3.17
CA GLU A 114 22.60 -6.58 -4.38
C GLU A 114 21.42 -6.43 -5.37
N PRO A 115 21.14 -5.21 -5.89
CA PRO A 115 19.96 -4.92 -6.72
C PRO A 115 19.82 -5.80 -7.96
N HIS A 116 20.89 -6.08 -8.69
CA HIS A 116 20.82 -6.93 -9.89
C HIS A 116 20.51 -8.40 -9.52
N ALA A 117 20.99 -8.87 -8.37
CA ALA A 117 20.66 -10.21 -7.89
C ALA A 117 19.17 -10.34 -7.57
N GLN A 118 18.59 -9.34 -6.89
CA GLN A 118 17.16 -9.28 -6.61
C GLN A 118 16.32 -9.31 -7.89
N ILE A 119 16.62 -8.44 -8.86
CA ILE A 119 15.90 -8.34 -10.13
C ILE A 119 16.04 -9.65 -10.94
N SER A 120 17.23 -10.23 -10.99
CA SER A 120 17.45 -11.52 -11.66
C SER A 120 16.64 -12.65 -11.03
N ARG A 121 16.60 -12.72 -9.70
CA ARG A 121 15.78 -13.69 -8.97
C ARG A 121 14.29 -13.46 -9.23
N TYR A 122 13.84 -12.21 -9.21
CA TYR A 122 12.46 -11.87 -9.52
C TYR A 122 12.05 -12.37 -10.91
N PHE A 123 12.82 -12.09 -11.97
CA PHE A 123 12.47 -12.56 -13.32
C PHE A 123 12.49 -14.08 -13.45
N LYS A 124 13.42 -14.78 -12.78
CA LYS A 124 13.40 -16.26 -12.73
C LYS A 124 12.11 -16.77 -12.08
N LYS A 125 11.67 -16.14 -11.00
CA LYS A 125 10.40 -16.46 -10.33
C LYS A 125 9.20 -16.22 -11.25
N VAL A 126 9.13 -15.07 -11.92
CA VAL A 126 8.05 -14.75 -12.88
C VAL A 126 7.97 -15.80 -13.97
N VAL A 127 9.10 -16.18 -14.57
CA VAL A 127 9.13 -17.24 -15.61
C VAL A 127 8.64 -18.56 -15.06
N ALA A 128 9.07 -18.95 -13.86
CA ALA A 128 8.65 -20.21 -13.23
C ALA A 128 7.14 -20.22 -12.95
N GLU A 129 6.59 -19.14 -12.36
CA GLU A 129 5.15 -19.06 -12.08
C GLU A 129 4.31 -18.99 -13.35
N HIS A 130 4.81 -18.36 -14.43
CA HIS A 130 4.12 -18.31 -15.72
C HIS A 130 4.03 -19.68 -16.42
N GLN A 131 4.94 -20.60 -16.13
CA GLN A 131 4.92 -21.96 -16.67
C GLN A 131 3.94 -22.88 -15.94
N ILE A 132 3.42 -22.47 -14.79
CA ILE A 132 2.46 -23.25 -14.01
C ILE A 132 1.07 -23.08 -14.62
N ASN A 133 0.41 -24.19 -14.95
CA ASN A 133 -1.01 -24.16 -15.34
C ASN A 133 -1.87 -23.96 -14.08
N ASN A 134 -2.13 -22.71 -13.75
CA ASN A 134 -2.89 -22.30 -12.59
C ASN A 134 -4.30 -21.84 -12.98
N LYS A 135 -5.31 -22.20 -12.17
CA LYS A 135 -6.71 -21.92 -12.47
C LYS A 135 -7.22 -20.58 -11.91
N LEU A 136 -6.41 -19.84 -11.20
CA LEU A 136 -6.80 -18.58 -10.52
C LEU A 136 -8.10 -18.79 -9.71
N ASP A 137 -8.09 -19.68 -8.74
CA ASP A 137 -9.28 -20.07 -7.98
C ASP A 137 -9.11 -19.98 -6.45
N GLN A 138 -8.01 -19.38 -5.98
CA GLN A 138 -7.74 -19.17 -4.56
C GLN A 138 -7.64 -17.69 -4.23
N PHE A 139 -8.56 -17.22 -3.41
CA PHE A 139 -8.73 -15.81 -3.08
C PHE A 139 -8.68 -15.54 -1.58
N PHE A 140 -8.05 -14.45 -1.20
CA PHE A 140 -8.01 -13.96 0.16
C PHE A 140 -8.30 -12.45 0.21
N SER A 141 -9.24 -12.04 1.05
CA SER A 141 -9.49 -10.63 1.37
C SER A 141 -9.33 -10.38 2.87
N TYR A 142 -8.61 -9.33 3.19
CA TYR A 142 -8.44 -8.84 4.54
C TYR A 142 -8.99 -7.42 4.68
N THR A 143 -9.77 -7.18 5.72
CA THR A 143 -10.29 -5.85 6.06
C THR A 143 -9.77 -5.42 7.43
N GLY A 144 -8.89 -4.42 7.42
CA GLY A 144 -8.28 -3.84 8.60
C GLY A 144 -9.15 -2.82 9.32
N ASP A 145 -8.61 -2.24 10.39
CA ASP A 145 -9.27 -1.20 11.18
C ASP A 145 -9.42 0.10 10.38
N GLY A 146 -10.51 0.82 10.64
CA GLY A 146 -10.73 2.18 10.16
C GLY A 146 -11.18 2.33 8.71
N SER A 147 -11.15 1.26 7.90
CA SER A 147 -11.59 1.30 6.50
C SER A 147 -13.04 0.84 6.37
N TYR A 148 -13.22 -0.25 5.67
CA TYR A 148 -14.51 -0.91 5.48
C TYR A 148 -14.92 -1.81 6.65
N SER A 149 -14.16 -1.84 7.73
CA SER A 149 -14.26 -2.80 8.82
C SER A 149 -15.67 -2.96 9.40
N ASN A 150 -16.46 -1.89 9.41
CA ASN A 150 -17.81 -1.87 9.95
C ASN A 150 -18.92 -1.82 8.89
N SER A 151 -18.56 -1.90 7.62
CA SER A 151 -19.51 -1.80 6.52
C SER A 151 -19.69 -3.11 5.77
N LEU A 152 -20.90 -3.67 5.86
CA LEU A 152 -21.31 -4.79 4.99
C LEU A 152 -21.35 -4.36 3.51
N THR A 153 -21.53 -3.08 3.24
CA THR A 153 -21.57 -2.53 1.87
C THR A 153 -20.23 -2.62 1.16
N ALA A 154 -19.13 -2.63 1.90
CA ALA A 154 -17.79 -2.63 1.29
C ALA A 154 -17.43 -3.95 0.62
N TRP A 155 -17.72 -5.08 1.24
CA TRP A 155 -17.35 -6.38 0.67
C TRP A 155 -18.48 -7.10 -0.07
N THR A 156 -19.69 -6.57 -0.06
CA THR A 156 -20.73 -7.08 -0.96
C THR A 156 -20.35 -6.86 -2.42
N PRO A 157 -20.01 -5.62 -2.88
CA PRO A 157 -19.51 -5.40 -4.24
C PRO A 157 -18.28 -6.24 -4.57
N GLU A 158 -17.29 -6.32 -3.67
CA GLU A 158 -16.09 -7.14 -3.87
C GLU A 158 -16.46 -8.61 -4.12
N THR A 159 -17.34 -9.18 -3.29
CA THR A 159 -17.79 -10.57 -3.45
C THR A 159 -18.46 -10.81 -4.81
N PHE A 160 -19.28 -9.86 -5.28
CA PHE A 160 -19.90 -9.97 -6.61
C PHE A 160 -18.87 -9.88 -7.72
N THR A 161 -17.94 -8.94 -7.65
CA THR A 161 -16.90 -8.76 -8.66
C THR A 161 -15.99 -9.98 -8.75
N ILE A 162 -15.55 -10.53 -7.62
CA ILE A 162 -14.76 -11.77 -7.59
C ILE A 162 -15.56 -12.93 -8.19
N ARG A 163 -16.87 -13.02 -7.93
CA ARG A 163 -17.71 -14.07 -8.52
C ARG A 163 -17.78 -13.95 -10.04
N GLU A 164 -17.79 -12.75 -10.58
CA GLU A 164 -17.81 -12.50 -12.02
C GLU A 164 -16.46 -12.73 -12.68
N GLN A 165 -15.38 -12.23 -12.07
CA GLN A 165 -14.04 -12.25 -12.66
C GLN A 165 -13.29 -13.58 -12.38
N MET A 166 -13.53 -14.18 -11.22
CA MET A 166 -12.88 -15.43 -10.79
C MET A 166 -13.93 -16.44 -10.30
N PRO A 167 -14.84 -16.92 -11.17
CA PRO A 167 -15.96 -17.80 -10.76
C PRO A 167 -15.47 -19.06 -10.04
N GLY A 168 -14.33 -19.63 -10.43
CA GLY A 168 -13.75 -20.83 -9.82
C GLY A 168 -13.44 -20.69 -8.33
N VAL A 169 -13.33 -19.45 -7.79
CA VAL A 169 -13.12 -19.18 -6.37
C VAL A 169 -14.29 -19.69 -5.50
N PHE A 170 -15.51 -19.74 -6.05
CA PHE A 170 -16.71 -20.14 -5.33
C PHE A 170 -17.18 -21.59 -5.63
N ASP A 171 -16.46 -22.33 -6.48
CA ASP A 171 -16.83 -23.71 -6.85
C ASP A 171 -16.64 -24.70 -5.71
N LYS A 172 -15.75 -24.40 -4.75
CA LYS A 172 -15.46 -25.24 -3.59
C LYS A 172 -15.31 -24.40 -2.33
N GLU A 173 -15.78 -24.93 -1.23
CA GLU A 173 -15.53 -24.36 0.08
C GLU A 173 -14.03 -24.20 0.35
N GLY A 174 -13.67 -23.08 0.95
CA GLY A 174 -12.30 -22.80 1.36
C GLY A 174 -11.42 -22.13 0.32
N ARG A 175 -11.88 -21.93 -0.92
CA ARG A 175 -11.13 -21.18 -1.94
C ARG A 175 -11.20 -19.67 -1.73
N ALA A 176 -12.34 -19.14 -1.32
CA ALA A 176 -12.49 -17.76 -0.89
C ALA A 176 -12.34 -17.65 0.63
N ARG A 177 -11.49 -16.76 1.09
CA ARG A 177 -11.30 -16.46 2.50
C ARG A 177 -11.41 -14.96 2.73
N PHE A 178 -12.27 -14.58 3.69
CA PHE A 178 -12.48 -13.22 4.13
C PHE A 178 -12.17 -13.13 5.62
N ILE A 179 -11.19 -12.32 5.98
CA ILE A 179 -10.82 -12.06 7.37
C ILE A 179 -11.01 -10.58 7.64
N ARG A 180 -11.66 -10.26 8.76
CA ARG A 180 -11.77 -8.90 9.27
C ARG A 180 -11.05 -8.81 10.61
N TYR A 181 -10.37 -7.72 10.86
CA TYR A 181 -9.57 -7.52 12.05
C TYR A 181 -10.34 -7.77 13.37
N ASN A 182 -11.62 -7.41 13.41
CA ASN A 182 -12.46 -7.52 14.61
C ASN A 182 -13.14 -8.89 14.81
N PHE A 183 -12.91 -9.82 13.90
CA PHE A 183 -13.37 -11.22 14.02
C PHE A 183 -12.21 -12.21 14.23
N SER A 184 -10.99 -11.71 14.31
CA SER A 184 -9.80 -12.50 14.59
C SER A 184 -9.19 -12.09 15.92
N ASP A 185 -8.84 -13.07 16.75
CA ASP A 185 -8.08 -12.84 17.99
C ASP A 185 -6.60 -12.53 17.70
N TYR A 186 -6.11 -12.96 16.55
CA TYR A 186 -4.71 -12.83 16.12
C TYR A 186 -4.61 -12.46 14.64
N PRO A 187 -5.11 -11.27 14.23
CA PRO A 187 -5.25 -10.92 12.82
C PRO A 187 -3.92 -10.96 12.05
N LYS A 188 -2.81 -10.57 12.68
CA LYS A 188 -1.48 -10.64 12.06
C LYS A 188 -1.06 -12.07 11.74
N ASP A 189 -1.20 -12.99 12.70
CA ASP A 189 -0.84 -14.39 12.51
C ASP A 189 -1.72 -15.05 11.46
N ASP A 190 -3.02 -14.74 11.46
CA ASP A 190 -3.97 -15.25 10.47
C ASP A 190 -3.61 -14.78 9.05
N VAL A 191 -3.29 -13.49 8.89
CA VAL A 191 -2.85 -12.91 7.61
C VAL A 191 -1.55 -13.57 7.13
N ILE A 192 -0.54 -13.67 7.99
CA ILE A 192 0.73 -14.28 7.65
C ILE A 192 0.55 -15.77 7.27
N ASN A 193 -0.29 -16.50 8.00
CA ASN A 193 -0.59 -17.90 7.69
C ASN A 193 -1.31 -18.04 6.35
N MET A 194 -2.22 -17.13 6.01
CA MET A 194 -2.84 -17.10 4.68
C MET A 194 -1.81 -16.81 3.60
N LEU A 195 -0.96 -15.81 3.77
CA LEU A 195 0.07 -15.43 2.79
C LEU A 195 1.15 -16.49 2.57
N LYS A 196 1.37 -17.37 3.54
CA LYS A 196 2.29 -18.54 3.41
C LYS A 196 1.72 -19.67 2.56
N ARG A 197 0.43 -19.68 2.25
CA ARG A 197 -0.18 -20.71 1.39
C ARG A 197 0.40 -20.64 -0.01
N THR A 198 0.85 -21.78 -0.53
CA THR A 198 1.52 -21.87 -1.85
C THR A 198 0.56 -21.95 -3.02
N ASP A 199 -0.74 -22.07 -2.75
CA ASP A 199 -1.82 -22.16 -3.73
C ASP A 199 -2.58 -20.83 -3.91
N LEU A 200 -2.24 -19.79 -3.14
CA LEU A 200 -2.96 -18.52 -3.13
C LEU A 200 -2.69 -17.71 -4.39
N ASP A 201 -3.75 -17.28 -5.07
CA ASP A 201 -3.65 -16.55 -6.34
C ASP A 201 -3.73 -15.05 -6.16
N LEU A 202 -4.79 -14.58 -5.51
CA LEU A 202 -5.06 -13.17 -5.30
C LEU A 202 -5.31 -12.87 -3.83
N SER A 203 -4.65 -11.84 -3.32
CA SER A 203 -4.95 -11.27 -2.01
C SER A 203 -5.29 -9.79 -2.15
N ILE A 204 -6.29 -9.33 -1.40
CA ILE A 204 -6.67 -7.92 -1.31
C ILE A 204 -6.64 -7.49 0.15
N PHE A 205 -6.03 -6.34 0.40
CA PHE A 205 -5.91 -5.72 1.71
C PHE A 205 -6.59 -4.36 1.72
N HIS A 206 -7.65 -4.22 2.48
CA HIS A 206 -8.32 -2.94 2.79
C HIS A 206 -7.87 -2.48 4.17
N GLU A 207 -6.85 -1.64 4.23
CA GLU A 207 -6.18 -1.29 5.48
C GLU A 207 -5.53 0.09 5.46
N HIS A 208 -4.97 0.53 6.57
CA HIS A 208 -4.05 1.65 6.58
C HIS A 208 -2.65 1.19 6.19
N GLY A 209 -1.88 2.06 5.54
CA GLY A 209 -0.52 1.74 5.11
C GLY A 209 0.44 2.90 5.21
N MET A 210 1.70 2.55 5.33
CA MET A 210 2.89 3.41 5.18
C MET A 210 3.90 2.65 4.33
N PRO A 211 4.93 3.30 3.78
CA PRO A 211 5.92 2.58 2.96
C PRO A 211 6.51 1.36 3.68
N GLU A 212 6.79 1.50 4.97
CA GLU A 212 7.46 0.50 5.79
C GLU A 212 6.50 -0.46 6.51
N ARG A 213 5.17 -0.28 6.39
CA ARG A 213 4.22 -1.03 7.22
C ARG A 213 2.83 -1.17 6.63
N GLN A 214 2.25 -2.37 6.77
CA GLN A 214 0.83 -2.63 6.69
C GLN A 214 0.22 -2.53 8.08
N TYR A 215 -0.86 -1.75 8.26
CA TYR A 215 -1.58 -1.64 9.53
C TYR A 215 -2.82 -2.51 9.52
N LEU A 216 -2.73 -3.68 10.13
CA LEU A 216 -3.81 -4.66 10.14
C LEU A 216 -4.91 -4.33 11.16
N SER A 217 -4.54 -3.71 12.28
CA SER A 217 -5.50 -3.32 13.32
C SER A 217 -5.06 -2.04 14.03
N GLY A 218 -6.03 -1.29 14.58
CA GLY A 218 -5.73 -0.05 15.33
C GLY A 218 -5.24 -0.30 16.76
N SER A 219 -5.38 -1.53 17.25
CA SER A 219 -4.91 -1.96 18.56
C SER A 219 -4.50 -3.42 18.53
N PRO A 220 -3.59 -3.85 19.42
CA PRO A 220 -3.23 -5.26 19.54
C PRO A 220 -4.48 -6.10 19.82
N ALA A 221 -4.70 -7.13 19.02
CA ALA A 221 -5.82 -8.03 19.22
C ALA A 221 -5.63 -8.88 20.47
N THR A 222 -6.72 -9.16 21.15
CA THR A 222 -6.71 -9.94 22.37
C THR A 222 -8.10 -10.45 22.74
N ASN A 223 -8.16 -11.70 23.17
CA ASN A 223 -9.39 -12.37 23.65
C ASN A 223 -9.54 -12.33 25.17
N ARG A 224 -8.64 -11.65 25.90
CA ARG A 224 -8.67 -11.56 27.37
C ARG A 224 -9.00 -10.15 27.81
N TRP A 225 -9.92 -10.02 28.79
CA TRP A 225 -10.34 -8.72 29.33
C TRP A 225 -9.15 -7.85 29.76
N ASN A 226 -8.22 -8.40 30.51
CA ASN A 226 -7.03 -7.63 30.96
C ASN A 226 -6.17 -7.14 29.77
N ALA A 227 -6.08 -7.92 28.72
CA ALA A 227 -5.35 -7.57 27.54
C ALA A 227 -6.07 -6.49 26.69
N HIS A 228 -7.40 -6.40 26.75
CA HIS A 228 -8.13 -5.25 26.21
C HIS A 228 -7.82 -3.98 26.98
N VAL A 229 -7.75 -4.03 28.31
CA VAL A 229 -7.34 -2.89 29.14
C VAL A 229 -5.90 -2.48 28.80
N ASP A 230 -4.99 -3.41 28.61
CA ASP A 230 -3.59 -3.13 28.24
C ASP A 230 -3.49 -2.53 26.84
N ALA A 231 -4.30 -3.01 25.88
CA ALA A 231 -4.40 -2.43 24.55
C ALA A 231 -4.91 -0.98 24.59
N MET A 232 -5.91 -0.70 25.42
CA MET A 232 -6.42 0.66 25.62
C MET A 232 -5.38 1.57 26.27
N LYS A 233 -4.64 1.09 27.28
CA LYS A 233 -3.53 1.82 27.89
C LYS A 233 -2.44 2.13 26.87
N TYR A 234 -2.02 1.13 26.08
CA TYR A 234 -1.09 1.30 24.97
C TYR A 234 -1.53 2.44 24.03
N TYR A 235 -2.78 2.41 23.58
CA TYR A 235 -3.34 3.43 22.69
C TYR A 235 -3.25 4.84 23.31
N TYR A 236 -3.70 5.02 24.55
CA TYR A 236 -3.66 6.32 25.21
C TYR A 236 -2.25 6.79 25.57
N ARG A 237 -1.32 5.90 25.94
CA ARG A 237 0.10 6.24 26.06
C ARG A 237 0.70 6.71 24.74
N GLY A 238 0.36 6.06 23.63
CA GLY A 238 0.74 6.49 22.29
C GLY A 238 0.20 7.88 21.93
N LEU A 239 -1.05 8.20 22.30
CA LEU A 239 -1.63 9.53 22.15
C LEU A 239 -0.87 10.57 23.02
N ALA A 240 -0.58 10.24 24.26
CA ALA A 240 0.16 11.12 25.17
C ALA A 240 1.54 11.49 24.61
N ARG A 241 2.30 10.50 24.12
CA ARG A 241 3.60 10.74 23.45
C ARG A 241 3.49 11.67 22.25
N ARG A 242 2.48 11.51 21.40
CA ARG A 242 2.27 12.39 20.23
C ARG A 242 1.90 13.83 20.62
N LYS A 243 1.24 14.01 21.76
CA LYS A 243 0.73 15.32 22.20
C LYS A 243 1.58 16.02 23.27
N GLN A 244 2.60 15.34 23.82
CA GLN A 244 3.41 15.83 24.94
C GLN A 244 4.03 17.22 24.72
N ASN A 245 4.40 17.54 23.49
CA ASN A 245 5.03 18.81 23.13
C ASN A 245 4.01 19.95 22.88
N ASN A 246 2.71 19.68 22.95
CA ASN A 246 1.64 20.65 22.81
C ASN A 246 0.71 20.57 24.02
N LYS A 247 0.97 21.45 25.02
CA LYS A 247 0.24 21.44 26.28
C LYS A 247 -1.28 21.50 26.07
N LYS A 248 -1.78 22.36 25.19
CA LYS A 248 -3.21 22.47 24.92
C LYS A 248 -3.80 21.15 24.43
N SER A 249 -3.19 20.54 23.44
CA SER A 249 -3.65 19.25 22.88
C SER A 249 -3.54 18.11 23.90
N PHE A 250 -2.56 18.16 24.79
CA PHE A 250 -2.39 17.18 25.86
C PHE A 250 -3.50 17.34 26.92
N ASP A 251 -3.79 18.56 27.37
CA ASP A 251 -4.84 18.84 28.32
C ASP A 251 -6.23 18.49 27.76
N GLU A 252 -6.50 18.80 26.49
CA GLU A 252 -7.73 18.40 25.78
C GLU A 252 -7.90 16.88 25.73
N MET A 253 -6.82 16.13 25.54
CA MET A 253 -6.85 14.66 25.57
C MET A 253 -7.20 14.14 26.98
N LEU A 254 -6.59 14.71 28.03
CA LEU A 254 -6.90 14.32 29.42
C LEU A 254 -8.36 14.62 29.79
N ASP A 255 -8.86 15.79 29.37
CA ASP A 255 -10.25 16.17 29.57
C ASP A 255 -11.21 15.20 28.83
N MET A 256 -10.91 14.86 27.60
CA MET A 256 -11.68 13.91 26.83
C MET A 256 -11.68 12.52 27.51
N MET A 257 -10.52 12.01 27.96
CA MET A 257 -10.44 10.75 28.68
C MET A 257 -11.36 10.75 29.89
N LYS A 258 -11.26 11.78 30.74
CA LYS A 258 -11.97 11.87 32.01
C LYS A 258 -13.48 12.17 31.83
N ASN A 259 -13.79 13.21 31.07
CA ASN A 259 -15.14 13.78 31.05
C ASN A 259 -16.02 13.21 29.93
N THR A 260 -15.43 12.78 28.82
CA THR A 260 -16.19 12.16 27.71
C THR A 260 -16.30 10.66 27.85
N TYR A 261 -15.19 9.99 28.18
CA TYR A 261 -15.13 8.53 28.22
C TYR A 261 -15.13 7.92 29.64
N GLY A 262 -15.03 8.74 30.70
CA GLY A 262 -14.99 8.25 32.07
C GLY A 262 -13.77 7.38 32.39
N LEU A 263 -12.66 7.58 31.68
CA LEU A 263 -11.45 6.77 31.83
C LEU A 263 -10.54 7.37 32.92
N ASP A 264 -9.82 6.49 33.59
CA ASP A 264 -8.82 6.88 34.56
C ASP A 264 -7.57 7.43 33.84
N THR A 265 -7.21 8.67 34.13
CA THR A 265 -6.04 9.34 33.54
C THR A 265 -4.70 8.69 33.96
N THR A 266 -4.69 7.85 35.00
CA THR A 266 -3.50 7.05 35.35
C THR A 266 -3.15 6.00 34.29
N TRP A 267 -4.05 5.71 33.35
CA TRP A 267 -3.78 4.78 32.25
C TRP A 267 -2.65 5.24 31.34
N ILE A 268 -2.33 6.52 31.30
CA ILE A 268 -1.16 7.02 30.56
C ILE A 268 0.11 7.09 31.41
N ALA A 269 0.07 6.64 32.69
CA ALA A 269 1.25 6.67 33.55
C ALA A 269 2.44 5.96 32.87
N GLY A 270 3.62 6.60 32.95
CA GLY A 270 4.84 6.08 32.34
C GLY A 270 4.88 6.18 30.80
N TYR A 271 4.03 6.99 30.16
CA TYR A 271 4.02 7.13 28.70
C TYR A 271 5.38 7.55 28.12
N ASP A 272 6.24 8.20 28.91
CA ASP A 272 7.60 8.65 28.61
C ASP A 272 8.70 7.76 29.23
N ASP A 273 8.34 6.74 29.99
CA ASP A 273 9.28 5.78 30.57
C ASP A 273 9.84 4.84 29.47
N PRO A 274 11.17 4.78 29.28
CA PRO A 274 11.79 3.91 28.26
C PRO A 274 11.37 2.43 28.35
N LYS A 275 11.10 1.92 29.54
CA LYS A 275 10.64 0.56 29.75
C LYS A 275 9.22 0.34 29.21
N VAL A 276 8.32 1.27 29.52
CA VAL A 276 6.95 1.24 29.04
C VAL A 276 6.90 1.47 27.53
N ILE A 277 7.76 2.33 26.98
CA ILE A 277 7.90 2.53 25.54
C ILE A 277 8.33 1.23 24.84
N ALA A 278 9.28 0.49 25.42
CA ALA A 278 9.73 -0.78 24.86
C ALA A 278 8.60 -1.84 24.89
N GLU A 279 7.85 -1.93 25.99
CA GLU A 279 6.68 -2.81 26.09
C GLU A 279 5.59 -2.43 25.09
N ASP A 280 5.28 -1.15 24.95
CA ASP A 280 4.32 -0.64 23.96
C ASP A 280 4.77 -0.91 22.53
N SER A 281 6.08 -0.85 22.24
CA SER A 281 6.63 -1.18 20.93
C SER A 281 6.43 -2.65 20.58
N LEU A 282 6.52 -3.57 21.51
CA LEU A 282 6.22 -4.99 21.30
C LEU A 282 4.71 -5.20 21.02
N LEU A 283 3.85 -4.45 21.69
CA LEU A 283 2.41 -4.48 21.40
C LEU A 283 2.12 -3.89 20.01
N ASP A 284 2.80 -2.81 19.66
CA ASP A 284 2.68 -2.16 18.36
C ASP A 284 3.01 -3.11 17.20
N LEU A 285 4.04 -3.92 17.32
CA LEU A 285 4.40 -4.94 16.31
C LEU A 285 3.28 -5.94 16.01
N ARG A 286 2.33 -6.15 16.91
CA ARG A 286 1.17 -7.02 16.70
C ARG A 286 0.09 -6.39 15.83
N THR A 287 0.13 -5.08 15.65
CA THR A 287 -0.92 -4.34 14.91
C THR A 287 -0.66 -4.27 13.41
N GLY A 288 0.48 -4.74 12.93
CA GLY A 288 0.81 -4.68 11.51
C GLY A 288 2.00 -5.54 11.10
N ILE A 289 2.25 -5.58 9.81
CA ILE A 289 3.38 -6.26 9.17
C ILE A 289 4.42 -5.23 8.78
N ILE A 290 5.67 -5.44 9.14
CA ILE A 290 6.82 -4.59 8.80
C ILE A 290 7.71 -5.24 7.72
N LEU A 291 8.58 -4.45 7.11
CA LEU A 291 9.43 -4.88 5.98
C LEU A 291 10.25 -6.14 6.23
N SER A 292 10.87 -6.27 7.43
CA SER A 292 11.69 -7.45 7.77
C SER A 292 10.87 -8.73 7.80
N GLU A 293 9.64 -8.66 8.32
CA GLU A 293 8.75 -9.81 8.42
C GLU A 293 8.31 -10.33 7.04
N VAL A 294 8.08 -9.41 6.06
CA VAL A 294 7.78 -9.82 4.68
C VAL A 294 8.88 -10.71 4.11
N THR A 295 10.14 -10.36 4.38
CA THR A 295 11.28 -11.17 3.97
C THR A 295 11.30 -12.54 4.65
N GLU A 296 10.90 -12.62 5.92
CA GLU A 296 10.88 -13.84 6.71
C GLU A 296 9.78 -14.81 6.30
N PHE A 297 8.53 -14.32 6.15
CA PHE A 297 7.40 -15.22 5.84
C PHE A 297 7.23 -15.54 4.36
N LYS A 298 7.86 -14.80 3.45
CA LYS A 298 7.93 -15.07 2.01
C LYS A 298 6.53 -15.23 1.38
N PRO A 299 5.81 -14.14 1.10
CA PRO A 299 4.43 -14.19 0.63
C PRO A 299 4.28 -14.99 -0.67
N ASN A 300 3.31 -15.90 -0.70
CA ASN A 300 3.05 -16.79 -1.82
C ASN A 300 1.81 -16.41 -2.66
N SER A 301 1.02 -15.41 -2.24
CA SER A 301 -0.04 -14.89 -3.10
C SER A 301 0.57 -14.34 -4.39
N ARG A 302 0.18 -14.87 -5.53
CA ARG A 302 0.76 -14.51 -6.84
C ARG A 302 0.57 -13.03 -7.16
N MET A 303 -0.60 -12.52 -6.84
CA MET A 303 -0.94 -11.10 -6.95
C MET A 303 -1.45 -10.57 -5.61
N VAL A 304 -1.01 -9.37 -5.24
CA VAL A 304 -1.49 -8.68 -4.04
C VAL A 304 -1.94 -7.27 -4.39
N ILE A 305 -3.16 -6.93 -4.00
CA ILE A 305 -3.71 -5.57 -4.09
C ILE A 305 -3.68 -4.95 -2.70
N PHE A 306 -3.01 -3.81 -2.56
CA PHE A 306 -3.00 -2.99 -1.36
C PHE A 306 -3.90 -1.77 -1.58
N ASP A 307 -5.16 -1.88 -1.17
CA ASP A 307 -6.05 -0.73 -1.02
C ASP A 307 -5.72 -0.04 0.30
N ALA A 308 -4.54 0.58 0.33
CA ALA A 308 -3.90 1.19 1.48
C ALA A 308 -3.05 2.38 1.03
N CYS A 309 -2.82 3.35 1.93
CA CYS A 309 -1.93 4.47 1.66
C CYS A 309 -0.47 3.99 1.58
N TYR A 310 0.33 4.59 0.71
CA TYR A 310 1.79 4.50 0.65
C TYR A 310 2.43 3.10 0.53
N ASN A 311 1.71 1.99 0.63
CA ASN A 311 2.35 0.66 0.55
C ASN A 311 3.08 0.42 -0.78
N GLY A 312 2.70 1.13 -1.84
CA GLY A 312 3.36 1.13 -3.15
C GLY A 312 4.28 2.31 -3.41
N ASP A 313 4.75 3.02 -2.38
CA ASP A 313 5.57 4.22 -2.58
C ASP A 313 6.97 3.89 -3.08
N PHE A 314 7.07 3.69 -4.39
CA PHE A 314 8.32 3.39 -5.08
C PHE A 314 9.33 4.57 -5.11
N ARG A 315 8.99 5.73 -4.54
CA ARG A 315 9.95 6.80 -4.27
C ARG A 315 10.91 6.41 -3.15
N GLU A 316 10.46 5.55 -2.23
CA GLU A 316 11.28 5.03 -1.15
C GLU A 316 12.26 3.97 -1.66
N LYS A 317 13.38 3.81 -0.93
CA LYS A 317 14.36 2.76 -1.22
C LYS A 317 13.84 1.39 -0.83
N ASP A 318 12.95 1.34 0.16
CA ASP A 318 12.35 0.14 0.67
C ASP A 318 10.87 0.37 1.00
N TYR A 319 9.98 -0.53 0.54
CA TYR A 319 8.55 -0.38 0.71
C TYR A 319 7.84 -1.73 0.60
N ILE A 320 6.69 -1.84 1.25
CA ILE A 320 5.93 -3.09 1.42
C ILE A 320 5.69 -3.80 0.09
N ALA A 321 5.07 -3.16 -0.89
CA ALA A 321 4.75 -3.81 -2.17
C ALA A 321 6.00 -4.29 -2.93
N GLY A 322 7.10 -3.54 -2.84
CA GLY A 322 8.40 -3.94 -3.37
C GLY A 322 8.96 -5.16 -2.66
N ARG A 323 8.88 -5.19 -1.32
CA ARG A 323 9.32 -6.36 -0.53
C ARG A 323 8.55 -7.62 -0.90
N TYR A 324 7.24 -7.52 -1.15
CA TYR A 324 6.43 -8.67 -1.57
C TYR A 324 6.95 -9.28 -2.87
N ILE A 325 7.17 -8.49 -3.91
CA ILE A 325 7.65 -9.01 -5.20
C ILE A 325 9.13 -9.43 -5.18
N MET A 326 9.97 -8.78 -4.36
CA MET A 326 11.40 -9.12 -4.24
C MET A 326 11.69 -10.27 -3.27
N SER A 327 10.70 -10.70 -2.47
CA SER A 327 10.84 -11.87 -1.60
C SER A 327 11.00 -13.18 -2.40
N GLU A 328 11.44 -14.24 -1.74
CA GLU A 328 11.57 -15.59 -2.34
C GLU A 328 10.24 -16.34 -2.52
N GLY A 329 9.13 -15.79 -1.99
CA GLY A 329 7.78 -16.36 -2.19
C GLY A 329 7.30 -16.24 -3.63
N LYS A 330 6.06 -16.66 -3.89
CA LYS A 330 5.47 -16.70 -5.24
C LYS A 330 4.85 -15.39 -5.71
N CYS A 331 4.89 -14.33 -4.91
CA CYS A 331 4.32 -13.03 -5.29
C CYS A 331 5.10 -12.45 -6.49
N VAL A 332 4.41 -12.28 -7.61
CA VAL A 332 4.99 -11.75 -8.87
C VAL A 332 4.42 -10.39 -9.24
N THR A 333 3.28 -10.00 -8.67
CA THR A 333 2.64 -8.73 -9.00
C THR A 333 2.03 -8.10 -7.75
N THR A 334 2.23 -6.80 -7.59
CA THR A 334 1.51 -6.00 -6.60
C THR A 334 0.86 -4.80 -7.28
N PHE A 335 -0.34 -4.45 -6.83
CA PHE A 335 -1.01 -3.20 -7.17
C PHE A 335 -1.18 -2.41 -5.87
N ALA A 336 -0.63 -1.20 -5.81
CA ALA A 336 -0.57 -0.46 -4.56
C ALA A 336 -0.50 1.06 -4.79
N ASN A 337 -0.98 1.83 -3.83
CA ASN A 337 -0.97 3.28 -3.89
C ASN A 337 0.37 3.85 -3.41
N SER A 338 0.87 4.84 -4.14
CA SER A 338 2.15 5.51 -3.84
C SER A 338 2.01 6.78 -2.98
N VAL A 339 0.80 7.17 -2.63
CA VAL A 339 0.50 8.37 -1.84
C VAL A 339 -0.63 8.08 -0.85
N ASN A 340 -0.95 9.07 -0.01
CA ASN A 340 -2.14 9.02 0.84
C ASN A 340 -3.41 9.03 -0.03
N VAL A 341 -4.27 8.04 0.14
CA VAL A 341 -5.46 7.84 -0.69
C VAL A 341 -6.73 7.70 0.14
N LEU A 342 -7.86 8.05 -0.46
CA LEU A 342 -9.16 7.59 0.03
C LEU A 342 -9.36 6.17 -0.49
N GLN A 343 -9.68 5.26 0.40
CA GLN A 343 -10.07 3.92 0.01
C GLN A 343 -11.39 3.96 -0.76
N ASP A 344 -11.46 3.17 -1.81
CA ASP A 344 -12.67 3.03 -2.58
C ASP A 344 -13.75 2.31 -1.75
N LYS A 345 -14.92 2.95 -1.64
CA LYS A 345 -16.11 2.33 -1.02
C LYS A 345 -16.79 1.31 -1.93
N MET A 346 -16.37 1.27 -3.17
CA MET A 346 -16.90 0.43 -4.24
C MET A 346 -15.76 -0.46 -4.75
N ALA A 347 -15.22 -1.32 -3.90
CA ALA A 347 -14.04 -2.18 -4.17
C ALA A 347 -14.03 -2.90 -5.54
N ASN A 348 -15.18 -2.94 -6.21
CA ASN A 348 -15.32 -3.46 -7.56
C ASN A 348 -14.60 -2.63 -8.64
N GLU A 349 -14.28 -1.34 -8.40
CA GLU A 349 -13.54 -0.54 -9.38
C GLU A 349 -12.12 -1.05 -9.56
N MET A 350 -11.43 -1.41 -8.47
CA MET A 350 -10.09 -2.01 -8.56
C MET A 350 -10.12 -3.40 -9.19
N LEU A 351 -11.11 -4.22 -8.86
CA LEU A 351 -11.24 -5.57 -9.38
C LEU A 351 -11.78 -5.61 -10.82
N GLY A 352 -12.51 -4.60 -11.24
CA GLY A 352 -12.97 -4.46 -12.62
C GLY A 352 -11.83 -4.16 -13.61
N LEU A 353 -10.62 -3.88 -13.13
CA LEU A 353 -9.41 -3.71 -13.93
C LEU A 353 -8.62 -5.02 -14.12
N LEU A 354 -8.99 -6.09 -13.44
CA LEU A 354 -8.39 -7.42 -13.57
C LEU A 354 -9.11 -8.23 -14.65
#